data_524db0bda127a043c6753e8cd5753fb7
#
_entry.id   524db0bda127a043c6753e8cd5753fb7
#
_cell.length_a   1.000
_cell.length_b   1.000
_cell.length_c   1.000
_cell.angle_alpha   90.00
_cell.angle_beta   90.00
_cell.angle_gamma   90.00
#
_symmetry.space_group_name_H-M   'P 1'
#
loop_
_entity.id
_entity.type
_entity.pdbx_description
1 polymer ?
#
loop_
_entity_poly.entity_id
_entity_poly.type
_entity_poly.pdbx_seq_one_letter_code
_entity_poly.pdbx_strand_id
1 'polypeptide(L)'
;GAVVSGNIDLGIYDRTGVQLVSAGSTLQSGVNDSQEFNITDTLLGAGVFLLAVALDNITGTTFRIAPANAGVLKQFGCAQQATAFALPATATLATITSAYLPYMGIQFRTLL
;
A
#
# COMPACT_ATOMS: atom_id res chain seq x y z
N GLY A 1 3.82 11.93 5.22
CA GLY A 1 4.08 13.02 4.26
C GLY A 1 3.98 14.39 4.90
N ALA A 2 4.15 15.43 4.10
CA ALA A 2 4.12 16.83 4.58
C ALA A 2 2.70 17.31 4.91
N VAL A 3 1.69 16.73 4.30
CA VAL A 3 0.28 17.05 4.54
C VAL A 3 -0.45 15.81 5.00
N VAL A 4 -1.09 15.92 6.15
CA VAL A 4 -1.95 14.88 6.74
C VAL A 4 -3.39 15.25 6.48
N SER A 5 -4.14 14.38 5.83
CA SER A 5 -5.54 14.62 5.49
C SER A 5 -6.28 13.30 5.24
N GLY A 6 -7.48 13.20 5.80
CA GLY A 6 -8.38 12.08 5.59
C GLY A 6 -7.86 10.74 6.10
N ASN A 7 -8.29 9.68 5.47
CA ASN A 7 -7.97 8.32 5.87
C ASN A 7 -7.05 7.62 4.86
N ILE A 8 -6.32 6.66 5.38
CA ILE A 8 -5.42 5.79 4.65
C ILE A 8 -5.75 4.34 4.99
N ASP A 9 -5.63 3.44 4.05
CA ASP A 9 -5.72 2.00 4.24
C ASP A 9 -4.46 1.33 3.71
N LEU A 10 -3.92 0.41 4.48
CA LEU A 10 -2.76 -0.42 4.11
C LEU A 10 -3.16 -1.88 4.13
N GLY A 11 -2.70 -2.66 3.17
CA GLY A 11 -3.04 -4.06 3.09
C GLY A 11 -2.01 -4.91 2.38
N ILE A 12 -2.23 -6.21 2.49
CA ILE A 12 -1.43 -7.24 1.84
C ILE A 12 -2.35 -8.03 0.92
N TYR A 13 -1.91 -8.19 -0.31
CA TYR A 13 -2.58 -9.00 -1.33
C TYR A 13 -1.68 -10.13 -1.77
N ASP A 14 -2.28 -11.22 -2.20
CA ASP A 14 -1.56 -12.22 -2.96
C ASP A 14 -1.20 -11.68 -4.37
N ARG A 15 -0.38 -12.39 -5.10
CA ARG A 15 0.06 -11.98 -6.45
C ARG A 15 -1.06 -11.89 -7.48
N THR A 16 -2.24 -12.47 -7.19
CA THR A 16 -3.42 -12.43 -8.08
C THR A 16 -4.34 -11.27 -7.78
N GLY A 17 -4.08 -10.51 -6.72
CA GLY A 17 -4.86 -9.36 -6.30
C GLY A 17 -5.97 -9.68 -5.29
N VAL A 18 -5.93 -10.84 -4.64
CA VAL A 18 -6.86 -11.17 -3.55
C VAL A 18 -6.31 -10.64 -2.23
N GLN A 19 -7.12 -9.86 -1.52
CA GLN A 19 -6.74 -9.29 -0.23
C GLN A 19 -6.61 -10.39 0.82
N LEU A 20 -5.48 -10.41 1.51
CA LEU A 20 -5.23 -11.31 2.64
C LEU A 20 -5.56 -10.64 3.96
N VAL A 21 -5.20 -9.38 4.11
CA VAL A 21 -5.47 -8.58 5.29
C VAL A 21 -5.34 -7.09 4.95
N SER A 22 -6.09 -6.24 5.64
CA SER A 22 -5.88 -4.79 5.62
C SER A 22 -6.03 -4.19 7.02
N ALA A 23 -5.49 -2.99 7.20
CA ALA A 23 -5.68 -2.21 8.42
C ALA A 23 -7.08 -1.61 8.50
N GLY A 24 -7.80 -1.53 7.39
CA GLY A 24 -9.03 -0.79 7.25
C GLY A 24 -8.79 0.73 7.20
N SER A 25 -9.88 1.46 7.03
CA SER A 25 -9.84 2.93 6.99
C SER A 25 -9.35 3.52 8.31
N THR A 26 -8.15 4.06 8.31
CA THR A 26 -7.50 4.63 9.49
C THR A 26 -7.12 6.08 9.23
N LEU A 27 -7.33 6.97 10.20
CA LEU A 27 -6.97 8.37 10.06
C LEU A 27 -5.47 8.53 9.79
N GLN A 28 -5.11 9.26 8.74
CA GLN A 28 -3.72 9.60 8.48
C GLN A 28 -3.17 10.51 9.58
N SER A 29 -1.98 10.24 10.08
CA SER A 29 -1.33 11.01 11.16
C SER A 29 0.18 11.14 10.92
N GLY A 30 0.82 12.05 11.67
CA GLY A 30 2.26 12.23 11.63
C GLY A 30 2.75 13.05 10.44
N VAL A 31 2.90 14.37 10.62
CA VAL A 31 3.49 15.25 9.60
C VAL A 31 4.99 14.98 9.51
N ASN A 32 5.46 14.58 8.33
CA ASN A 32 6.85 14.20 8.06
C ASN A 32 7.38 13.06 8.97
N ASP A 33 6.47 12.20 9.40
CA ASP A 33 6.79 11.08 10.29
C ASP A 33 6.29 9.77 9.69
N SER A 34 6.73 8.64 10.24
CA SER A 34 6.21 7.32 9.93
C SER A 34 4.95 7.05 10.74
N GLN A 35 3.95 6.46 10.10
CA GLN A 35 2.77 5.97 10.77
C GLN A 35 2.75 4.44 10.75
N GLU A 36 2.64 3.85 11.92
CA GLU A 36 2.50 2.40 12.06
C GLU A 36 1.03 1.99 12.08
N PHE A 37 0.73 0.89 11.40
CA PHE A 37 -0.61 0.30 11.33
C PHE A 37 -0.56 -1.09 11.92
N ASN A 38 -1.35 -1.31 12.95
CA ASN A 38 -1.53 -2.64 13.51
C ASN A 38 -2.58 -3.38 12.68
N ILE A 39 -2.16 -4.36 11.92
CA ILE A 39 -3.04 -5.26 11.17
C ILE A 39 -3.27 -6.54 11.95
N THR A 40 -4.38 -7.21 11.71
CA THR A 40 -4.68 -8.52 12.29
C THR A 40 -3.57 -9.51 11.94
N ASP A 41 -3.07 -10.22 12.95
CA ASP A 41 -2.05 -11.26 12.76
C ASP A 41 -2.52 -12.27 11.72
N THR A 42 -1.81 -12.37 10.62
CA THR A 42 -2.18 -13.19 9.47
C THR A 42 -1.02 -14.09 9.09
N LEU A 43 -1.29 -15.39 9.01
CA LEU A 43 -0.29 -16.33 8.57
C LEU A 43 -0.09 -16.25 7.06
N LEU A 44 1.12 -15.92 6.65
CA LEU A 44 1.51 -15.89 5.24
C LEU A 44 2.38 -17.12 4.93
N GLY A 45 1.98 -17.91 3.94
CA GLY A 45 2.82 -18.96 3.38
C GLY A 45 3.97 -18.40 2.54
N ALA A 46 4.84 -19.26 2.05
CA ALA A 46 5.88 -18.84 1.11
C ALA A 46 5.25 -18.36 -0.20
N GLY A 47 5.74 -17.25 -0.74
CA GLY A 47 5.21 -16.69 -1.98
C GLY A 47 5.56 -15.23 -2.21
N VAL A 48 4.97 -14.67 -3.26
CA VAL A 48 5.06 -13.25 -3.60
C VAL A 48 3.79 -12.57 -3.15
N PHE A 49 3.94 -11.45 -2.44
CA PHE A 49 2.85 -10.64 -1.94
C PHE A 49 2.96 -9.21 -2.46
N LEU A 50 1.82 -8.55 -2.60
CA LEU A 50 1.74 -7.14 -2.93
C LEU A 50 1.38 -6.35 -1.68
N LEU A 51 2.20 -5.35 -1.34
CA LEU A 51 1.84 -4.35 -0.36
C LEU A 51 1.05 -3.26 -1.05
N ALA A 52 -0.08 -2.89 -0.48
CA ALA A 52 -0.99 -1.91 -1.05
C ALA A 52 -1.23 -0.75 -0.09
N VAL A 53 -1.39 0.43 -0.65
CA VAL A 53 -1.82 1.64 0.06
C VAL A 53 -2.87 2.37 -0.75
N ALA A 54 -3.90 2.86 -0.09
CA ALA A 54 -4.91 3.73 -0.66
C ALA A 54 -5.20 4.91 0.28
N LEU A 55 -5.49 6.08 -0.30
CA LEU A 55 -5.95 7.26 0.41
C LEU A 55 -7.37 7.60 -0.07
N ASP A 56 -8.20 8.14 0.82
CA ASP A 56 -9.57 8.55 0.51
C ASP A 56 -9.66 9.91 -0.18
N ASN A 57 -8.54 10.60 -0.32
CA ASN A 57 -8.49 11.94 -0.88
C ASN A 57 -7.17 12.21 -1.61
N ILE A 58 -7.11 13.34 -2.31
CA ILE A 58 -5.93 13.79 -3.06
C ILE A 58 -5.07 14.82 -2.33
N THR A 59 -5.46 15.20 -1.12
CA THR A 59 -4.77 16.23 -0.32
C THR A 59 -3.70 15.64 0.57
N GLY A 60 -4.00 14.48 1.17
CA GLY A 60 -3.03 13.74 1.98
C GLY A 60 -1.81 13.33 1.14
N THR A 61 -0.65 13.41 1.74
CA THR A 61 0.60 13.04 1.07
C THR A 61 1.29 11.88 1.78
N THR A 62 1.97 11.05 1.00
CA THR A 62 2.85 10.00 1.49
C THR A 62 4.29 10.32 1.11
N PHE A 63 5.24 9.82 1.90
CA PHE A 63 6.63 9.82 1.47
C PHE A 63 6.78 8.87 0.28
N ARG A 64 7.52 9.29 -0.74
CA ARG A 64 7.61 8.56 -2.02
C ARG A 64 9.06 8.33 -2.42
N ILE A 65 9.28 7.19 -3.07
CA ILE A 65 10.49 6.95 -3.84
C ILE A 65 10.20 7.31 -5.30
N ALA A 66 11.13 7.98 -5.95
CA ALA A 66 11.05 8.33 -7.37
C ALA A 66 12.11 7.53 -8.13
N PRO A 67 11.80 6.32 -8.62
CA PRO A 67 12.67 5.63 -9.55
C PRO A 67 12.72 6.36 -10.89
N ALA A 68 13.59 5.93 -11.80
CA ALA A 68 13.88 6.64 -13.05
C ALA A 68 12.62 6.92 -13.90
N ASN A 69 11.65 5.99 -13.92
CA ASN A 69 10.38 6.15 -14.64
C ASN A 69 9.39 5.03 -14.29
N ALA A 70 8.15 5.16 -14.78
CA ALA A 70 7.11 4.15 -14.56
C ALA A 70 7.46 2.77 -15.16
N GLY A 71 8.26 2.71 -16.20
CA GLY A 71 8.71 1.45 -16.80
C GLY A 71 9.54 0.61 -15.85
N VAL A 72 10.37 1.24 -15.04
CA VAL A 72 11.14 0.54 -13.97
C VAL A 72 10.20 -0.06 -12.94
N LEU A 73 9.21 0.69 -12.46
CA LEU A 73 8.22 0.18 -11.51
C LEU A 73 7.43 -0.99 -12.06
N LYS A 74 7.07 -0.93 -13.34
CA LYS A 74 6.38 -2.03 -14.02
C LYS A 74 7.21 -3.31 -14.04
N GLN A 75 8.53 -3.21 -14.28
CA GLN A 75 9.43 -4.35 -14.27
C GLN A 75 9.56 -4.98 -12.88
N PHE A 76 9.43 -4.20 -11.81
CA PHE A 76 9.38 -4.71 -10.44
C PHE A 76 8.01 -5.25 -10.01
N GLY A 77 7.04 -5.32 -10.92
CA GLY A 77 5.72 -5.86 -10.62
C GLY A 77 4.80 -4.89 -9.90
N CYS A 78 5.12 -3.60 -9.87
CA CYS A 78 4.22 -2.60 -9.31
C CYS A 78 2.99 -2.42 -10.20
N ALA A 79 1.83 -2.28 -9.57
CA ALA A 79 0.55 -2.07 -10.24
C ALA A 79 -0.24 -0.96 -9.53
N GLN A 80 -1.30 -0.51 -10.15
CA GLN A 80 -2.20 0.50 -9.58
C GLN A 80 -3.65 0.12 -9.84
N GLN A 81 -4.53 0.70 -9.02
CA GLN A 81 -5.98 0.70 -9.25
C GLN A 81 -6.52 2.09 -8.95
N ALA A 82 -7.34 2.63 -9.84
CA ALA A 82 -8.03 3.90 -9.60
C ALA A 82 -9.19 3.71 -8.62
N THR A 83 -9.47 4.73 -7.80
CA THR A 83 -10.63 4.78 -6.89
C THR A 83 -10.80 3.55 -5.99
N ALA A 84 -9.72 3.11 -5.38
CA ALA A 84 -9.64 1.87 -4.59
C ALA A 84 -9.67 2.08 -3.07
N PHE A 85 -10.26 3.14 -2.58
CA PHE A 85 -10.46 3.35 -1.15
C PHE A 85 -11.88 2.88 -0.71
N ALA A 86 -12.07 2.15 0.39
CA ALA A 86 -11.03 1.41 1.09
C ALA A 86 -10.50 0.28 0.21
N LEU A 87 -9.34 -0.31 0.57
CA LEU A 87 -8.74 -1.39 -0.24
C LEU A 87 -9.75 -2.51 -0.50
N PRO A 88 -10.01 -2.88 -1.76
CA PRO A 88 -11.04 -3.87 -2.11
C PRO A 88 -10.60 -5.29 -1.76
N ALA A 89 -11.57 -6.19 -1.53
CA ALA A 89 -11.30 -7.62 -1.29
C ALA A 89 -10.57 -8.27 -2.48
N THR A 90 -10.83 -7.78 -3.69
CA THR A 90 -10.12 -8.19 -4.91
C THR A 90 -9.72 -6.95 -5.68
N ALA A 91 -8.44 -6.77 -5.92
CA ALA A 91 -7.90 -5.64 -6.66
C ALA A 91 -7.99 -5.88 -8.17
N THR A 92 -8.40 -4.85 -8.90
CA THR A 92 -8.29 -4.81 -10.36
C THR A 92 -6.95 -4.18 -10.72
N LEU A 93 -5.93 -5.02 -10.87
CA LEU A 93 -4.56 -4.59 -11.10
C LEU A 93 -4.39 -4.04 -12.52
N ALA A 94 -4.09 -2.76 -12.62
CA ALA A 94 -3.75 -2.08 -13.86
C ALA A 94 -2.25 -1.76 -13.91
N THR A 95 -1.74 -1.59 -15.12
CA THR A 95 -0.35 -1.15 -15.33
C THR A 95 -0.11 0.19 -14.65
N ILE A 96 0.96 0.27 -13.87
CA ILE A 96 1.33 1.52 -13.21
C ILE A 96 1.75 2.57 -14.25
N THR A 97 1.22 3.77 -14.11
CA THR A 97 1.55 4.93 -14.93
C THR A 97 2.30 6.00 -14.14
N SER A 98 2.26 5.94 -12.81
CA SER A 98 3.02 6.84 -11.93
C SER A 98 4.50 6.48 -11.93
N ALA A 99 5.36 7.50 -11.87
CA ALA A 99 6.79 7.34 -11.63
C ALA A 99 7.15 7.35 -10.13
N TYR A 100 6.16 7.32 -9.26
CA TYR A 100 6.35 7.38 -7.81
C TYR A 100 5.81 6.13 -7.14
N LEU A 101 6.56 5.64 -6.15
CA LEU A 101 6.15 4.54 -5.29
C LEU A 101 6.07 5.04 -3.84
N PRO A 102 4.95 4.83 -3.12
CA PRO A 102 4.90 5.13 -1.70
C PRO A 102 5.98 4.35 -0.94
N TYR A 103 6.64 5.02 0.00
CA TYR A 103 7.55 4.34 0.90
C TYR A 103 6.73 3.61 1.97
N MET A 104 6.79 2.30 1.96
CA MET A 104 6.09 1.46 2.93
C MET A 104 6.90 0.20 3.21
N GLY A 105 6.65 -0.40 4.35
CA GLY A 105 7.28 -1.66 4.76
C GLY A 105 6.33 -2.48 5.61
N ILE A 106 6.72 -3.71 5.87
CA ILE A 106 5.98 -4.63 6.71
C ILE A 106 6.93 -5.25 7.74
N GLN A 107 6.45 -5.42 8.94
CA GLN A 107 7.14 -6.16 9.98
C GLN A 107 6.53 -7.56 10.10
N PHE A 108 7.36 -8.57 9.99
CA PHE A 108 6.98 -9.96 10.22
C PHE A 108 7.31 -10.36 11.65
N ARG A 109 6.46 -11.21 12.22
CA ARG A 109 6.72 -11.94 13.46
C ARG A 109 6.98 -13.41 13.12
N THR A 110 7.99 -13.99 13.75
CA THR A 110 8.21 -15.43 13.66
C THR A 110 7.25 -16.15 14.59
N LEU A 111 6.59 -17.19 14.10
CA LEU A 111 5.87 -18.12 14.96
C LEU A 111 6.88 -18.89 15.82
N LEU A 112 6.69 -18.78 17.11
CA LEU A 112 7.48 -19.55 18.08
C LEU A 112 6.83 -20.88 18.36
#